data_fb5d294e72a8f916079788d7c2af3e8a
#
_entry.id   fb5d294e72a8f916079788d7c2af3e8a
#
_cell.length_a   1.000
_cell.length_b   1.000
_cell.length_c   1.000
_cell.angle_alpha   90.00
_cell.angle_beta   90.00
_cell.angle_gamma   90.00
#
_symmetry.space_group_name_H-M   'P 1'
#
loop_
_entity.id
_entity.type
_entity.pdbx_description
1 polymer ?
#
loop_
_entity_poly.entity_id
_entity_poly.type
_entity_poly.pdbx_seq_one_letter_code
_entity_poly.pdbx_strand_id
1 'polypeptide(L)'
;MPSKVVTDAQKVAEGVLSAMETHGAVVTAGVRAKTATLGPAVDVSPLLAYLGEAVRHRLAALLTADNAHQAELSDDDAPRAARDEAASQLGQGLVTLKRTTASLFGDAAVTALSFPSEMPKDPALLSRAATQVIEALEAQGLPKPLVPGVEPVAASTWVSLLSARVSVLESARAAVTAEADEARATRIPRDAALGDLHAALGDATELLRALARLGDATALVEGVRATAPRSAASAPADDPLAPKPAPAPDAT
;
A
#
# COMPACT_ATOMS: atom_id res chain seq x y z
N MET A 1 0.41 -14.73 -0.20
CA MET A 1 0.44 -15.22 1.21
C MET A 1 -0.27 -14.20 2.08
N PRO A 2 -1.04 -14.60 3.11
CA PRO A 2 -1.68 -13.64 4.01
C PRO A 2 -0.64 -12.71 4.66
N SER A 3 -1.04 -11.45 4.88
CA SER A 3 -0.18 -10.49 5.58
C SER A 3 0.09 -10.96 7.02
N LYS A 4 1.21 -10.51 7.61
CA LYS A 4 1.56 -10.87 9.00
C LYS A 4 0.44 -10.51 9.98
N VAL A 5 -0.18 -9.34 9.80
CA VAL A 5 -1.28 -8.86 10.66
C VAL A 5 -2.48 -9.81 10.59
N VAL A 6 -2.84 -10.26 9.39
CA VAL A 6 -3.96 -11.21 9.18
C VAL A 6 -3.62 -12.59 9.72
N THR A 7 -2.38 -13.06 9.53
CA THR A 7 -1.92 -14.33 10.11
C THR A 7 -1.99 -14.33 11.65
N ASP A 8 -1.62 -13.22 12.27
CA ASP A 8 -1.68 -13.09 13.73
C ASP A 8 -3.14 -13.01 14.22
N ALA A 9 -4.01 -12.28 13.51
CA ALA A 9 -5.44 -12.24 13.82
C ALA A 9 -6.12 -13.61 13.64
N GLN A 10 -5.75 -14.37 12.62
CA GLN A 10 -6.21 -15.74 12.40
C GLN A 10 -5.86 -16.67 13.56
N LYS A 11 -4.62 -16.64 14.05
CA LYS A 11 -4.20 -17.45 15.22
C LYS A 11 -5.00 -17.13 16.47
N VAL A 12 -5.31 -15.83 16.70
CA VAL A 12 -6.15 -15.41 17.82
C VAL A 12 -7.56 -15.95 17.66
N ALA A 13 -8.14 -15.84 16.46
CA ALA A 13 -9.48 -16.36 16.17
C ALA A 13 -9.57 -17.88 16.38
N GLU A 14 -8.59 -18.64 15.87
CA GLU A 14 -8.49 -20.08 16.06
C GLU A 14 -8.39 -20.45 17.55
N GLY A 15 -7.63 -19.70 18.33
CA GLY A 15 -7.52 -19.88 19.78
C GLY A 15 -8.84 -19.66 20.51
N VAL A 16 -9.60 -18.61 20.17
CA VAL A 16 -10.92 -18.33 20.76
C VAL A 16 -11.92 -19.42 20.36
N LEU A 17 -11.98 -19.82 19.08
CA LEU A 17 -12.85 -20.87 18.60
C LEU A 17 -12.56 -22.22 19.27
N SER A 18 -11.29 -22.59 19.40
CA SER A 18 -10.87 -23.82 20.09
C SER A 18 -11.28 -23.80 21.56
N ALA A 19 -11.15 -22.65 22.23
CA ALA A 19 -11.61 -22.52 23.62
C ALA A 19 -13.13 -22.68 23.76
N MET A 20 -13.90 -22.10 22.82
CA MET A 20 -15.36 -22.25 22.81
C MET A 20 -15.78 -23.70 22.57
N GLU A 21 -15.12 -24.41 21.65
CA GLU A 21 -15.37 -25.83 21.35
C GLU A 21 -15.01 -26.74 22.55
N THR A 22 -13.85 -26.49 23.16
CA THR A 22 -13.34 -27.33 24.25
C THR A 22 -14.12 -27.12 25.56
N HIS A 23 -14.44 -25.87 25.89
CA HIS A 23 -15.00 -25.51 27.19
C HIS A 23 -16.48 -25.17 27.18
N GLY A 24 -17.08 -24.94 26.00
CA GLY A 24 -18.46 -24.51 25.85
C GLY A 24 -19.48 -25.42 26.51
N ALA A 25 -19.29 -26.75 26.41
CA ALA A 25 -20.19 -27.72 27.03
C ALA A 25 -20.16 -27.65 28.56
N VAL A 26 -18.96 -27.49 29.17
CA VAL A 26 -18.78 -27.39 30.63
C VAL A 26 -19.36 -26.08 31.14
N VAL A 27 -19.11 -24.97 30.44
CA VAL A 27 -19.67 -23.64 30.77
C VAL A 27 -21.19 -23.69 30.71
N THR A 28 -21.76 -24.28 29.65
CA THR A 28 -23.22 -24.44 29.50
C THR A 28 -23.82 -25.27 30.65
N ALA A 29 -23.20 -26.39 31.01
CA ALA A 29 -23.67 -27.24 32.10
C ALA A 29 -23.65 -26.48 33.46
N GLY A 30 -22.59 -25.72 33.73
CA GLY A 30 -22.48 -24.88 34.92
C GLY A 30 -23.54 -23.80 35.00
N VAL A 31 -23.76 -23.05 33.89
CA VAL A 31 -24.80 -22.03 33.82
C VAL A 31 -26.19 -22.65 34.03
N ARG A 32 -26.46 -23.78 33.37
CA ARG A 32 -27.74 -24.50 33.51
C ARG A 32 -27.99 -24.94 34.93
N ALA A 33 -27.00 -25.52 35.60
CA ALA A 33 -27.11 -25.93 37.01
C ALA A 33 -27.40 -24.74 37.95
N LYS A 34 -26.69 -23.62 37.75
CA LYS A 34 -26.84 -22.40 38.55
C LYS A 34 -28.21 -21.75 38.36
N THR A 35 -28.66 -21.61 37.13
CA THR A 35 -29.97 -21.00 36.84
C THR A 35 -31.14 -21.86 37.31
N ALA A 36 -31.02 -23.18 37.25
CA ALA A 36 -32.03 -24.12 37.76
C ALA A 36 -32.33 -23.93 39.28
N THR A 37 -31.42 -23.34 40.05
CA THR A 37 -31.66 -23.02 41.47
C THR A 37 -32.51 -21.77 41.69
N LEU A 38 -32.63 -20.92 40.64
CA LEU A 38 -33.32 -19.62 40.73
C LEU A 38 -34.61 -19.60 39.89
N GLY A 39 -34.80 -20.55 38.99
CA GLY A 39 -35.94 -20.62 38.10
C GLY A 39 -35.76 -21.66 36.99
N PRO A 40 -36.34 -21.45 35.78
CA PRO A 40 -36.12 -22.34 34.66
C PRO A 40 -34.66 -22.39 34.25
N ALA A 41 -34.14 -23.59 33.99
CA ALA A 41 -32.75 -23.79 33.55
C ALA A 41 -32.52 -23.12 32.20
N VAL A 42 -31.48 -22.32 32.10
CA VAL A 42 -31.11 -21.61 30.87
C VAL A 42 -30.07 -22.40 30.07
N ASP A 43 -30.34 -22.64 28.80
CA ASP A 43 -29.39 -23.23 27.86
C ASP A 43 -28.72 -22.13 27.05
N VAL A 44 -27.40 -21.99 27.21
CA VAL A 44 -26.60 -20.98 26.48
C VAL A 44 -25.84 -21.56 25.29
N SER A 45 -26.02 -22.86 24.97
CA SER A 45 -25.37 -23.50 23.83
C SER A 45 -25.64 -22.80 22.49
N PRO A 46 -26.90 -22.38 22.18
CA PRO A 46 -27.17 -21.70 20.92
C PRO A 46 -26.44 -20.36 20.80
N LEU A 47 -26.26 -19.66 21.92
CA LEU A 47 -25.55 -18.38 21.95
C LEU A 47 -24.07 -18.57 21.69
N LEU A 48 -23.44 -19.57 22.31
CA LEU A 48 -22.03 -19.91 22.06
C LEU A 48 -21.81 -20.35 20.60
N ALA A 49 -22.73 -21.17 20.06
CA ALA A 49 -22.67 -21.59 18.66
C ALA A 49 -22.77 -20.38 17.71
N TYR A 50 -23.70 -19.47 17.96
CA TYR A 50 -23.86 -18.24 17.16
C TYR A 50 -22.58 -17.38 17.17
N LEU A 51 -21.97 -17.18 18.34
CA LEU A 51 -20.71 -16.43 18.45
C LEU A 51 -19.56 -17.11 17.69
N GLY A 52 -19.45 -18.44 17.80
CA GLY A 52 -18.46 -19.20 17.05
C GLY A 52 -18.62 -19.01 15.53
N GLU A 53 -19.87 -19.08 15.02
CA GLU A 53 -20.15 -18.82 13.62
C GLU A 53 -19.88 -17.37 13.22
N ALA A 54 -20.22 -16.40 14.06
CA ALA A 54 -19.92 -14.98 13.81
C ALA A 54 -18.40 -14.76 13.68
N VAL A 55 -17.58 -15.33 14.55
CA VAL A 55 -16.11 -15.25 14.46
C VAL A 55 -15.61 -15.91 13.17
N ARG A 56 -16.10 -17.13 12.82
CA ARG A 56 -15.70 -17.82 11.57
C ARG A 56 -16.05 -16.99 10.34
N HIS A 57 -17.25 -16.42 10.31
CA HIS A 57 -17.70 -15.59 9.20
C HIS A 57 -16.82 -14.34 9.02
N ARG A 58 -16.50 -13.63 10.13
CA ARG A 58 -15.63 -12.46 10.09
C ARG A 58 -14.19 -12.80 9.69
N LEU A 59 -13.66 -13.94 10.16
CA LEU A 59 -12.35 -14.44 9.74
C LEU A 59 -12.32 -14.75 8.24
N ALA A 60 -13.34 -15.42 7.70
CA ALA A 60 -13.43 -15.71 6.27
C ALA A 60 -13.48 -14.42 5.43
N ALA A 61 -14.26 -13.42 5.87
CA ALA A 61 -14.31 -12.11 5.21
C ALA A 61 -12.95 -11.40 5.20
N LEU A 62 -12.22 -11.43 6.32
CA LEU A 62 -10.87 -10.87 6.42
C LEU A 62 -9.89 -11.57 5.47
N LEU A 63 -9.88 -12.90 5.44
CA LEU A 63 -9.00 -13.66 4.54
C LEU A 63 -9.30 -13.37 3.06
N THR A 64 -10.58 -13.22 2.70
CA THR A 64 -10.98 -12.86 1.34
C THR A 64 -10.49 -11.46 0.97
N ALA A 65 -10.66 -10.48 1.85
CA ALA A 65 -10.24 -9.11 1.62
C ALA A 65 -8.70 -8.97 1.58
N ASP A 66 -7.97 -9.71 2.44
CA ASP A 66 -6.51 -9.73 2.42
C ASP A 66 -5.96 -10.37 1.14
N ASN A 67 -6.56 -11.46 0.67
CA ASN A 67 -6.17 -12.09 -0.59
C ASN A 67 -6.35 -11.14 -1.78
N ALA A 68 -7.47 -10.40 -1.83
CA ALA A 68 -7.70 -9.39 -2.86
C ALA A 68 -6.63 -8.28 -2.80
N HIS A 69 -6.31 -7.79 -1.60
CA HIS A 69 -5.28 -6.77 -1.42
C HIS A 69 -3.87 -7.28 -1.78
N GLN A 70 -3.54 -8.54 -1.44
CA GLN A 70 -2.25 -9.13 -1.81
C GLN A 70 -2.12 -9.38 -3.31
N ALA A 71 -3.22 -9.73 -4.00
CA ALA A 71 -3.24 -9.84 -5.45
C ALA A 71 -2.91 -8.50 -6.10
N GLU A 72 -3.56 -7.44 -5.63
CA GLU A 72 -3.33 -6.06 -6.09
C GLU A 72 -1.87 -5.62 -5.91
N LEU A 73 -1.29 -5.85 -4.73
CA LEU A 73 0.11 -5.48 -4.47
C LEU A 73 1.12 -6.27 -5.34
N SER A 74 0.72 -7.40 -5.92
CA SER A 74 1.61 -8.19 -6.77
C SER A 74 1.73 -7.65 -8.20
N ASP A 75 0.80 -6.80 -8.64
CA ASP A 75 0.76 -6.24 -9.99
C ASP A 75 1.53 -4.91 -10.12
N ASP A 76 1.91 -4.29 -9.00
CA ASP A 76 2.62 -3.00 -8.90
C ASP A 76 3.99 -2.94 -9.60
N ASP A 77 4.67 -4.06 -9.79
CA ASP A 77 6.06 -4.08 -10.28
C ASP A 77 6.17 -3.66 -11.76
N ALA A 78 5.21 -4.04 -12.60
CA ALA A 78 5.25 -3.76 -14.02
C ALA A 78 5.06 -2.26 -14.35
N PRO A 79 4.08 -1.53 -13.77
CA PRO A 79 3.94 -0.09 -13.95
C PRO A 79 5.15 0.70 -13.45
N ARG A 80 5.74 0.29 -12.33
CA ARG A 80 6.95 0.93 -11.78
C ARG A 80 8.16 0.74 -12.71
N ALA A 81 8.37 -0.48 -13.21
CA ALA A 81 9.43 -0.76 -14.18
C ALA A 81 9.24 0.03 -15.47
N ALA A 82 8.01 0.13 -15.99
CA ALA A 82 7.70 0.92 -17.19
C ALA A 82 7.98 2.41 -16.98
N ARG A 83 7.63 2.98 -15.81
CA ARG A 83 7.95 4.36 -15.46
C ARG A 83 9.47 4.61 -15.41
N ASP A 84 10.22 3.71 -14.77
CA ASP A 84 11.66 3.85 -14.62
C ASP A 84 12.38 3.72 -15.95
N GLU A 85 11.94 2.83 -16.82
CA GLU A 85 12.44 2.70 -18.19
C GLU A 85 12.13 3.96 -19.03
N ALA A 86 10.89 4.47 -18.96
CA ALA A 86 10.50 5.69 -19.66
C ALA A 86 11.31 6.91 -19.17
N ALA A 87 11.55 7.02 -17.87
CA ALA A 87 12.41 8.07 -17.30
C ALA A 87 13.86 7.93 -17.78
N SER A 88 14.40 6.72 -17.83
CA SER A 88 15.74 6.45 -18.35
C SER A 88 15.87 6.88 -19.82
N GLN A 89 14.92 6.51 -20.66
CA GLN A 89 14.90 6.87 -22.09
C GLN A 89 14.78 8.37 -22.32
N LEU A 90 13.93 9.07 -21.55
CA LEU A 90 13.82 10.53 -21.62
C LEU A 90 15.11 11.20 -21.17
N GLY A 91 15.69 10.76 -20.06
CA GLY A 91 16.95 11.29 -19.54
C GLY A 91 18.11 11.12 -20.52
N GLN A 92 18.24 9.94 -21.15
CA GLN A 92 19.22 9.69 -22.22
C GLN A 92 19.02 10.61 -23.42
N GLY A 93 17.76 10.84 -23.81
CA GLY A 93 17.42 11.77 -24.90
C GLY A 93 17.87 13.19 -24.61
N LEU A 94 17.58 13.70 -23.41
CA LEU A 94 17.99 15.02 -22.97
C LEU A 94 19.52 15.16 -22.88
N VAL A 95 20.22 14.17 -22.32
CA VAL A 95 21.67 14.16 -22.24
C VAL A 95 22.29 14.16 -23.64
N THR A 96 21.76 13.36 -24.56
CA THR A 96 22.25 13.31 -25.94
C THR A 96 22.05 14.66 -26.62
N LEU A 97 20.85 15.24 -26.52
CA LEU A 97 20.57 16.56 -27.10
C LEU A 97 21.47 17.64 -26.48
N LYS A 98 21.63 17.67 -25.15
CA LYS A 98 22.51 18.63 -24.47
C LYS A 98 23.95 18.54 -24.98
N ARG A 99 24.51 17.32 -25.10
CA ARG A 99 25.86 17.09 -25.62
C ARG A 99 25.99 17.51 -27.09
N THR A 100 25.02 17.15 -27.91
CA THR A 100 24.98 17.56 -29.34
C THR A 100 24.91 19.07 -29.46
N THR A 101 24.06 19.73 -28.67
CA THR A 101 23.94 21.18 -28.62
C THR A 101 25.25 21.85 -28.22
N ALA A 102 25.88 21.39 -27.14
CA ALA A 102 27.18 21.91 -26.70
C ALA A 102 28.26 21.76 -27.77
N SER A 103 28.33 20.60 -28.44
CA SER A 103 29.33 20.29 -29.47
C SER A 103 29.16 21.10 -30.76
N LEU A 104 27.92 21.28 -31.22
CA LEU A 104 27.66 21.93 -32.53
C LEU A 104 27.44 23.44 -32.41
N PHE A 105 26.89 23.90 -31.27
CA PHE A 105 26.42 25.28 -31.12
C PHE A 105 27.06 26.03 -29.93
N GLY A 106 27.81 25.30 -29.08
CA GLY A 106 28.48 25.86 -27.89
C GLY A 106 27.58 25.99 -26.64
N ASP A 107 28.20 26.37 -25.53
CA ASP A 107 27.54 26.43 -24.20
C ASP A 107 26.45 27.53 -24.14
N ALA A 108 26.59 28.60 -24.89
CA ALA A 108 25.56 29.63 -24.96
C ALA A 108 24.21 29.07 -25.47
N ALA A 109 24.25 28.15 -26.44
CA ALA A 109 23.05 27.48 -26.96
C ALA A 109 22.46 26.52 -25.91
N VAL A 110 23.29 25.82 -25.11
CA VAL A 110 22.81 24.97 -24.02
C VAL A 110 22.06 25.80 -22.97
N THR A 111 22.58 26.97 -22.64
CA THR A 111 21.93 27.90 -21.71
C THR A 111 20.63 28.46 -22.28
N ALA A 112 20.63 28.87 -23.56
CA ALA A 112 19.45 29.41 -24.24
C ALA A 112 18.30 28.37 -24.32
N LEU A 113 18.62 27.09 -24.49
CA LEU A 113 17.63 26.01 -24.51
C LEU A 113 17.20 25.52 -23.11
N SER A 114 17.60 26.23 -22.06
CA SER A 114 17.16 25.97 -20.68
C SER A 114 17.44 24.55 -20.17
N PHE A 115 18.54 23.93 -20.63
CA PHE A 115 18.94 22.65 -20.08
C PHE A 115 19.30 22.76 -18.61
N PRO A 116 18.86 21.80 -17.76
CA PRO A 116 19.26 21.77 -16.37
C PRO A 116 20.78 21.56 -16.25
N SER A 117 21.41 22.15 -15.20
CA SER A 117 22.83 21.94 -14.90
C SER A 117 23.11 20.46 -14.66
N GLU A 118 22.31 19.84 -13.80
CA GLU A 118 22.30 18.40 -13.55
C GLU A 118 20.97 17.80 -14.01
N MET A 119 21.04 16.60 -14.58
CA MET A 119 19.83 15.91 -15.06
C MET A 119 19.04 15.39 -13.85
N PRO A 120 17.76 15.78 -13.69
CA PRO A 120 16.93 15.29 -12.59
C PRO A 120 16.77 13.78 -12.63
N LYS A 121 16.83 13.13 -11.46
CA LYS A 121 16.55 11.70 -11.30
C LYS A 121 15.08 11.43 -11.04
N ASP A 122 14.38 12.40 -10.47
CA ASP A 122 12.95 12.32 -10.21
C ASP A 122 12.17 12.41 -11.52
N PRO A 123 11.27 11.44 -11.82
CA PRO A 123 10.52 11.40 -13.07
C PRO A 123 9.67 12.66 -13.35
N ALA A 124 9.10 13.28 -12.29
CA ALA A 124 8.30 14.48 -12.46
C ALA A 124 9.15 15.70 -12.81
N LEU A 125 10.29 15.85 -12.13
CA LEU A 125 11.24 16.93 -12.43
C LEU A 125 11.89 16.73 -13.81
N LEU A 126 12.15 15.49 -14.19
CA LEU A 126 12.72 15.17 -15.51
C LEU A 126 11.74 15.51 -16.64
N SER A 127 10.45 15.16 -16.47
CA SER A 127 9.40 15.53 -17.43
C SER A 127 9.29 17.04 -17.58
N ARG A 128 9.29 17.78 -16.46
CA ARG A 128 9.25 19.24 -16.45
C ARG A 128 10.46 19.86 -17.16
N ALA A 129 11.66 19.35 -16.89
CA ALA A 129 12.88 19.81 -17.55
C ALA A 129 12.82 19.57 -19.07
N ALA A 130 12.31 18.40 -19.51
CA ALA A 130 12.12 18.10 -20.91
C ALA A 130 11.13 19.06 -21.58
N THR A 131 10.01 19.37 -20.93
CA THR A 131 9.02 20.33 -21.42
C THR A 131 9.63 21.71 -21.63
N GLN A 132 10.43 22.18 -20.68
CA GLN A 132 11.12 23.48 -20.79
C GLN A 132 12.10 23.50 -21.99
N VAL A 133 12.82 22.41 -22.23
CA VAL A 133 13.71 22.30 -23.39
C VAL A 133 12.91 22.26 -24.70
N ILE A 134 11.78 21.55 -24.72
CA ILE A 134 10.88 21.51 -25.90
C ILE A 134 10.36 22.91 -26.22
N GLU A 135 9.82 23.60 -25.23
CA GLU A 135 9.31 24.98 -25.40
C GLU A 135 10.39 25.94 -25.92
N ALA A 136 11.62 25.83 -25.37
CA ALA A 136 12.74 26.63 -25.85
C ALA A 136 13.13 26.30 -27.31
N LEU A 137 13.12 25.01 -27.68
CA LEU A 137 13.37 24.57 -29.07
C LEU A 137 12.30 25.07 -30.06
N GLU A 138 11.03 25.06 -29.65
CA GLU A 138 9.92 25.57 -30.45
C GLU A 138 9.98 27.09 -30.63
N ALA A 139 10.30 27.81 -29.53
CA ALA A 139 10.35 29.26 -29.58
C ALA A 139 11.54 29.84 -30.33
N GLN A 140 12.73 29.23 -30.21
CA GLN A 140 13.98 29.81 -30.70
C GLN A 140 14.62 28.98 -31.81
N GLY A 141 14.26 27.71 -31.96
CA GLY A 141 14.94 26.76 -32.84
C GLY A 141 16.37 26.45 -32.38
N LEU A 142 17.13 25.81 -33.25
CA LEU A 142 18.56 25.63 -33.04
C LEU A 142 19.32 26.80 -33.71
N PRO A 143 20.35 27.36 -33.04
CA PRO A 143 21.17 28.41 -33.63
C PRO A 143 22.00 27.88 -34.82
N LYS A 144 22.71 28.78 -35.51
CA LYS A 144 23.62 28.36 -36.57
C LYS A 144 24.80 27.56 -36.02
N PRO A 145 25.13 26.41 -36.66
CA PRO A 145 26.28 25.61 -36.20
C PRO A 145 27.59 26.39 -36.22
N LEU A 146 28.42 26.16 -35.22
CA LEU A 146 29.78 26.71 -35.17
C LEU A 146 30.75 25.95 -36.07
N VAL A 147 30.42 24.70 -36.40
CA VAL A 147 31.25 23.84 -37.24
C VAL A 147 30.74 23.93 -38.70
N PRO A 148 31.53 24.48 -39.65
CA PRO A 148 31.13 24.58 -41.05
C PRO A 148 30.97 23.20 -41.69
N GLY A 149 29.93 23.04 -42.53
CA GLY A 149 29.69 21.79 -43.27
C GLY A 149 29.00 20.68 -42.52
N VAL A 150 28.61 20.87 -41.27
CA VAL A 150 27.80 19.94 -40.52
C VAL A 150 26.34 20.34 -40.61
N GLU A 151 25.51 19.44 -41.14
CA GLU A 151 24.06 19.62 -41.16
C GLU A 151 23.45 19.06 -39.86
N PRO A 152 22.93 19.92 -38.98
CA PRO A 152 22.38 19.46 -37.70
C PRO A 152 21.02 18.82 -37.91
N VAL A 153 20.66 17.89 -37.02
CA VAL A 153 19.28 17.37 -36.95
C VAL A 153 18.32 18.51 -36.66
N ALA A 154 17.23 18.59 -37.40
CA ALA A 154 16.27 19.68 -37.29
C ALA A 154 15.68 19.75 -35.85
N ALA A 155 15.44 20.97 -35.36
CA ALA A 155 14.81 21.20 -34.05
C ALA A 155 13.48 20.46 -33.93
N SER A 156 12.66 20.43 -34.98
CA SER A 156 11.38 19.71 -35.01
C SER A 156 11.51 18.21 -34.77
N THR A 157 12.61 17.59 -35.22
CA THR A 157 12.88 16.16 -34.96
C THR A 157 13.13 15.91 -33.48
N TRP A 158 13.89 16.79 -32.82
CA TRP A 158 14.14 16.72 -31.40
C TRP A 158 12.88 16.99 -30.56
N VAL A 159 12.08 17.99 -30.97
CA VAL A 159 10.78 18.29 -30.37
C VAL A 159 9.88 17.06 -30.43
N SER A 160 9.72 16.46 -31.61
CA SER A 160 8.88 15.27 -31.79
C SER A 160 9.37 14.09 -30.93
N LEU A 161 10.68 13.83 -30.89
CA LEU A 161 11.27 12.75 -30.10
C LEU A 161 11.07 12.95 -28.60
N LEU A 162 11.37 14.16 -28.12
CA LEU A 162 11.22 14.45 -26.68
C LEU A 162 9.75 14.48 -26.25
N SER A 163 8.87 15.07 -27.06
CA SER A 163 7.42 15.09 -26.77
C SER A 163 6.84 13.69 -26.70
N ALA A 164 7.23 12.78 -27.61
CA ALA A 164 6.82 11.40 -27.55
C ALA A 164 7.30 10.70 -26.25
N ARG A 165 8.56 10.92 -25.85
CA ARG A 165 9.11 10.35 -24.63
C ARG A 165 8.49 10.93 -23.35
N VAL A 166 8.18 12.24 -23.32
CA VAL A 166 7.43 12.88 -22.23
C VAL A 166 6.05 12.25 -22.12
N SER A 167 5.34 12.07 -23.23
CA SER A 167 4.01 11.43 -23.24
C SER A 167 4.06 10.00 -22.68
N VAL A 168 5.06 9.21 -23.05
CA VAL A 168 5.23 7.85 -22.51
C VAL A 168 5.51 7.88 -21.02
N LEU A 169 6.38 8.78 -20.54
CA LEU A 169 6.68 8.92 -19.11
C LEU A 169 5.45 9.36 -18.31
N GLU A 170 4.68 10.35 -18.80
CA GLU A 170 3.47 10.81 -18.11
C GLU A 170 2.40 9.71 -18.07
N SER A 171 2.24 8.94 -19.15
CA SER A 171 1.34 7.78 -19.16
C SER A 171 1.77 6.71 -18.14
N ALA A 172 3.06 6.40 -18.06
CA ALA A 172 3.58 5.43 -17.09
C ALA A 172 3.46 5.94 -15.64
N ARG A 173 3.63 7.25 -15.40
CA ARG A 173 3.39 7.86 -14.09
C ARG A 173 1.91 7.80 -13.68
N ALA A 174 1.01 8.06 -14.62
CA ALA A 174 -0.42 7.93 -14.38
C ALA A 174 -0.81 6.49 -14.04
N ALA A 175 -0.22 5.50 -14.71
CA ALA A 175 -0.44 4.08 -14.38
C ALA A 175 0.01 3.76 -12.95
N VAL A 176 1.21 4.19 -12.52
CA VAL A 176 1.66 4.00 -11.12
C VAL A 176 0.73 4.67 -10.10
N THR A 177 0.13 5.82 -10.45
CA THR A 177 -0.83 6.49 -9.57
C THR A 177 -2.14 5.69 -9.49
N ALA A 178 -2.62 5.15 -10.61
CA ALA A 178 -3.82 4.32 -10.65
C ALA A 178 -3.65 3.06 -9.77
N GLU A 179 -2.53 2.34 -9.90
CA GLU A 179 -2.20 1.18 -9.05
C GLU A 179 -2.20 1.55 -7.56
N ALA A 180 -1.61 2.71 -7.20
CA ALA A 180 -1.61 3.16 -5.81
C ALA A 180 -3.03 3.45 -5.28
N ASP A 181 -3.94 3.93 -6.12
CA ASP A 181 -5.33 4.17 -5.75
C ASP A 181 -6.12 2.85 -5.65
N GLU A 182 -5.84 1.87 -6.53
CA GLU A 182 -6.42 0.52 -6.49
C GLU A 182 -5.95 -0.25 -5.25
N ALA A 183 -4.65 -0.20 -4.92
CA ALA A 183 -4.11 -0.76 -3.70
C ALA A 183 -4.73 -0.13 -2.44
N ARG A 184 -5.01 1.18 -2.47
CA ARG A 184 -5.73 1.85 -1.39
C ARG A 184 -7.19 1.39 -1.30
N ALA A 185 -7.86 1.23 -2.43
CA ALA A 185 -9.24 0.77 -2.51
C ALA A 185 -9.42 -0.65 -1.95
N THR A 186 -8.46 -1.56 -2.17
CA THR A 186 -8.47 -2.91 -1.61
C THR A 186 -8.03 -2.97 -0.15
N ARG A 187 -7.18 -2.04 0.31
CA ARG A 187 -6.76 -1.95 1.71
C ARG A 187 -7.91 -1.56 2.64
N ILE A 188 -8.76 -0.62 2.25
CA ILE A 188 -9.87 -0.14 3.07
C ILE A 188 -10.81 -1.29 3.52
N PRO A 189 -11.36 -2.14 2.65
CA PRO A 189 -12.22 -3.25 3.06
C PRO A 189 -11.45 -4.30 3.89
N ARG A 190 -10.16 -4.53 3.65
CA ARG A 190 -9.33 -5.40 4.48
C ARG A 190 -9.22 -4.87 5.91
N ASP A 191 -8.93 -3.60 6.08
CA ASP A 191 -8.76 -2.97 7.40
C ASP A 191 -10.12 -2.91 8.14
N ALA A 192 -11.22 -2.69 7.43
CA ALA A 192 -12.57 -2.79 7.99
C ALA A 192 -12.89 -4.21 8.47
N ALA A 193 -12.63 -5.23 7.64
CA ALA A 193 -12.83 -6.63 8.00
C ALA A 193 -11.98 -7.07 9.20
N LEU A 194 -10.75 -6.54 9.33
CA LEU A 194 -9.90 -6.74 10.50
C LEU A 194 -10.52 -6.13 11.76
N GLY A 195 -11.04 -4.91 11.68
CA GLY A 195 -11.76 -4.26 12.77
C GLY A 195 -12.99 -5.06 13.21
N ASP A 196 -13.78 -5.53 12.25
CA ASP A 196 -14.97 -6.36 12.50
C ASP A 196 -14.63 -7.69 13.19
N LEU A 197 -13.54 -8.34 12.75
CA LEU A 197 -13.06 -9.57 13.41
C LEU A 197 -12.61 -9.29 14.84
N HIS A 198 -11.89 -8.21 15.08
CA HIS A 198 -11.45 -7.84 16.42
C HIS A 198 -12.63 -7.55 17.36
N ALA A 199 -13.66 -6.87 16.88
CA ALA A 199 -14.89 -6.65 17.64
C ALA A 199 -15.57 -7.99 17.99
N ALA A 200 -15.77 -8.86 17.01
CA ALA A 200 -16.37 -10.18 17.24
C ALA A 200 -15.57 -11.05 18.21
N LEU A 201 -14.23 -11.00 18.16
CA LEU A 201 -13.36 -11.69 19.11
C LEU A 201 -13.47 -11.12 20.53
N GLY A 202 -13.57 -9.80 20.66
CA GLY A 202 -13.82 -9.12 21.93
C GLY A 202 -15.13 -9.61 22.55
N ASP A 203 -16.23 -9.48 21.81
CA ASP A 203 -17.58 -9.89 22.24
C ASP A 203 -17.62 -11.37 22.64
N ALA A 204 -17.06 -12.25 21.80
CA ALA A 204 -17.01 -13.69 22.05
C ALA A 204 -16.22 -14.02 23.34
N THR A 205 -15.07 -13.37 23.53
CA THR A 205 -14.22 -13.60 24.70
C THR A 205 -14.86 -13.07 25.97
N GLU A 206 -15.45 -11.88 25.93
CA GLU A 206 -16.12 -11.28 27.08
C GLU A 206 -17.33 -12.10 27.53
N LEU A 207 -18.17 -12.54 26.56
CA LEU A 207 -19.33 -13.34 26.86
C LEU A 207 -18.93 -14.73 27.37
N LEU A 208 -17.95 -15.40 26.77
CA LEU A 208 -17.45 -16.68 27.24
C LEU A 208 -16.97 -16.59 28.71
N ARG A 209 -16.24 -15.52 29.04
CA ARG A 209 -15.79 -15.26 30.43
C ARG A 209 -16.95 -14.96 31.38
N ALA A 210 -17.94 -14.20 30.93
CA ALA A 210 -19.12 -13.90 31.75
C ALA A 210 -19.92 -15.16 32.06
N LEU A 211 -20.15 -16.02 31.06
CA LEU A 211 -20.83 -17.30 31.22
C LEU A 211 -20.02 -18.28 32.09
N ALA A 212 -18.71 -18.33 31.92
CA ALA A 212 -17.83 -19.15 32.72
C ALA A 212 -17.85 -18.74 34.23
N ARG A 213 -17.89 -17.44 34.51
CA ARG A 213 -18.06 -16.92 35.89
C ARG A 213 -19.42 -17.31 36.47
N LEU A 214 -20.47 -17.18 35.68
CA LEU A 214 -21.82 -17.57 36.11
C LEU A 214 -21.91 -19.07 36.39
N GLY A 215 -21.22 -19.90 35.61
CA GLY A 215 -21.20 -21.37 35.73
C GLY A 215 -20.13 -21.93 36.68
N ASP A 216 -19.42 -21.08 37.45
CA ASP A 216 -18.29 -21.46 38.35
C ASP A 216 -17.15 -22.22 37.60
N ALA A 217 -16.93 -21.88 36.30
CA ALA A 217 -15.95 -22.51 35.40
C ALA A 217 -14.82 -21.56 34.98
N THR A 218 -14.51 -20.54 35.78
CA THR A 218 -13.56 -19.46 35.44
C THR A 218 -12.16 -19.96 35.11
N ALA A 219 -11.67 -20.97 35.81
CA ALA A 219 -10.33 -21.52 35.60
C ALA A 219 -10.13 -22.05 34.15
N LEU A 220 -11.21 -22.50 33.50
CA LEU A 220 -11.15 -23.04 32.13
C LEU A 220 -10.92 -21.96 31.07
N VAL A 221 -11.27 -20.71 31.34
CA VAL A 221 -11.23 -19.61 30.36
C VAL A 221 -10.22 -18.52 30.73
N GLU A 222 -9.46 -18.65 31.80
CA GLU A 222 -8.41 -17.70 32.22
C GLU A 222 -7.31 -17.56 31.13
N GLY A 223 -7.02 -18.63 30.39
CA GLY A 223 -6.05 -18.63 29.29
C GLY A 223 -6.56 -18.03 27.99
N VAL A 224 -7.89 -17.85 27.85
CA VAL A 224 -8.49 -17.28 26.65
C VAL A 224 -8.32 -15.77 26.68
N ARG A 225 -7.23 -15.29 26.10
CA ARG A 225 -7.00 -13.87 25.89
C ARG A 225 -7.32 -13.57 24.43
N ALA A 226 -8.37 -12.77 24.18
CA ALA A 226 -8.32 -11.91 23.04
C ALA A 226 -7.14 -10.97 23.33
N THR A 227 -5.96 -11.28 22.79
CA THR A 227 -4.89 -10.30 22.78
C THR A 227 -5.44 -9.15 21.98
N ALA A 228 -5.88 -8.10 22.69
CA ALA A 228 -6.20 -6.86 22.03
C ALA A 228 -4.99 -6.52 21.14
N PRO A 229 -5.15 -6.31 19.84
CA PRO A 229 -4.06 -5.85 19.04
C PRO A 229 -3.55 -4.59 19.73
N ARG A 230 -2.24 -4.49 19.93
CA ARG A 230 -1.63 -3.22 20.27
C ARG A 230 -2.20 -2.23 19.29
N SER A 231 -2.93 -1.25 19.80
CA SER A 231 -3.56 -0.19 19.00
C SER A 231 -2.61 0.20 17.87
N ALA A 232 -3.06 0.12 16.64
CA ALA A 232 -2.30 0.48 15.42
C ALA A 232 -1.91 1.98 15.39
N ALA A 233 -2.17 2.72 16.48
CA ALA A 233 -1.80 4.12 16.67
C ALA A 233 -0.28 4.37 16.84
N SER A 234 0.57 3.34 16.75
CA SER A 234 2.02 3.52 16.91
C SER A 234 2.88 2.71 15.92
N ALA A 235 2.31 2.08 14.91
CA ALA A 235 3.13 1.64 13.79
C ALA A 235 3.33 2.85 12.88
N PRO A 236 4.59 3.30 12.64
CA PRO A 236 4.82 4.16 11.49
C PRO A 236 4.28 3.39 10.29
N ALA A 237 3.42 4.04 9.52
CA ALA A 237 2.92 3.48 8.29
C ALA A 237 4.12 3.04 7.47
N ASP A 238 4.33 1.74 7.29
CA ASP A 238 5.06 1.21 6.17
C ASP A 238 4.20 1.52 4.93
N ASP A 239 4.16 2.80 4.61
CA ASP A 239 3.67 3.29 3.33
C ASP A 239 4.87 3.20 2.37
N PRO A 240 4.90 2.22 1.47
CA PRO A 240 5.99 2.10 0.50
C PRO A 240 6.03 3.30 -0.45
N LEU A 241 5.06 4.20 -0.36
CA LEU A 241 4.94 5.44 -1.13
C LEU A 241 5.27 6.69 -0.31
N ALA A 242 5.52 6.55 1.01
CA ALA A 242 5.97 7.70 1.80
C ALA A 242 7.36 8.15 1.33
N PRO A 243 7.57 9.43 1.00
CA PRO A 243 8.89 9.94 0.68
C PRO A 243 9.81 9.71 1.88
N LYS A 244 10.94 9.02 1.63
CA LYS A 244 11.97 8.77 2.63
C LYS A 244 12.36 10.12 3.27
N PRO A 245 12.30 10.27 4.60
CA PRO A 245 12.66 11.52 5.24
C PRO A 245 14.08 11.93 4.83
N ALA A 246 14.24 13.20 4.47
CA ALA A 246 15.53 13.76 4.12
C ALA A 246 16.52 13.58 5.30
N PRO A 247 17.79 13.25 5.02
CA PRO A 247 18.80 13.16 6.07
C PRO A 247 18.89 14.50 6.79
N ALA A 248 18.94 14.44 8.13
CA ALA A 248 19.14 15.62 8.96
C ALA A 248 20.44 16.33 8.56
N PRO A 249 20.47 17.67 8.51
CA PRO A 249 21.71 18.39 8.25
C PRO A 249 22.70 18.11 9.38
N ASP A 250 23.92 17.72 8.97
CA ASP A 250 25.01 17.51 9.90
C ASP A 250 25.25 18.79 10.73
N ALA A 251 25.11 18.65 12.05
CA ALA A 251 25.47 19.69 12.99
C ALA A 251 26.99 19.80 13.04
N THR A 252 27.54 20.84 12.43
CA THR A 252 28.89 21.36 12.63
C THR A 252 28.87 22.42 13.70
#